data_fe18b83697d857c2aac681005084acb1
#
_entry.id   fe18b83697d857c2aac681005084acb1
#
_cell.length_a   1.000
_cell.length_b   1.000
_cell.length_c   1.000
_cell.angle_alpha   90.00
_cell.angle_beta   90.00
_cell.angle_gamma   90.00
#
_symmetry.space_group_name_H-M   'P 1'
#
loop_
_entity.id
_entity.type
_entity.pdbx_description
1 polymer ?
#
loop_
_entity_poly.entity_id
_entity_poly.type
_entity_poly.pdbx_seq_one_letter_code
_entity_poly.pdbx_strand_id
1 'polypeptide(L)'
;MMTLQSSILIRAGGLRAVTAFVSNIMLCLVLISSLPVMWLWPFGGEYHPTVEVRDDAHLFQPAPLIAEIKGMEFRREVHVVVLTVPKVNEASLNEEVLAYVRHHSDGASKWISQSNPNHWADGILILAVAPDSRKVGCYFGDDIKVSLAQQDMINAAGGDRFSEADWYGGMIAMAKTSSDQIGRPPGGLLTKIVIPGALSVCGAVWLFYYIRRGLTARRFGKEALRSYSNATHDYDATELRASTIPDDEEHGAQILTRYRWFCDEYEDVTRAWNDFGSPAGAQWFQAGMAKQTLSLRTRSRDLESLEKAVSNGSCFLTMSPGWEDVWDNEIGPLMEDLQSLERMCAKIDSSRRMTVDTSQTRDWIRWWRLRVNQVTSEMESGTCSPSAALDELTIMSNACKAEARSLARDALKAKTARRAASRLRYFNDRQRSRSGKAYGGLWALDNTSRYYDATSTICVNADSPGASVIGSDDETPFDAMRSVAHLLSDYVSSSRYVESLNSSAGGESIFSSGSGSSVTGYGSGSGFSGAGSSSSF
;
A
#
# COMPACT_ATOMS: atom_id res chain seq x y z
N MET A 1 0.55 9.12 -44.69
CA MET A 1 0.73 8.15 -43.60
C MET A 1 1.65 8.70 -42.48
N MET A 2 2.78 9.35 -42.78
CA MET A 2 3.70 9.95 -41.79
C MET A 2 3.07 11.06 -40.91
N THR A 3 2.20 11.89 -41.44
CA THR A 3 1.55 12.99 -40.71
C THR A 3 0.53 12.51 -39.66
N LEU A 4 -0.16 11.39 -39.90
CA LEU A 4 -1.09 10.80 -38.94
C LEU A 4 -0.35 10.14 -37.76
N GLN A 5 0.77 9.46 -38.00
CA GLN A 5 1.60 8.88 -36.94
C GLN A 5 2.24 9.95 -36.04
N SER A 6 2.68 11.08 -36.60
CA SER A 6 3.22 12.19 -35.82
C SER A 6 2.15 12.85 -34.91
N SER A 7 0.92 13.02 -35.40
CA SER A 7 -0.17 13.60 -34.62
C SER A 7 -0.65 12.69 -33.49
N ILE A 8 -0.64 11.36 -33.69
CA ILE A 8 -0.97 10.36 -32.64
C ILE A 8 0.11 10.35 -31.55
N LEU A 9 1.39 10.40 -31.93
CA LEU A 9 2.52 10.42 -31.01
C LEU A 9 2.53 11.70 -30.14
N ILE A 10 2.19 12.86 -30.71
CA ILE A 10 2.07 14.12 -29.98
C ILE A 10 0.93 14.04 -28.96
N ARG A 11 -0.24 13.51 -29.35
CA ARG A 11 -1.38 13.29 -28.44
C ARG A 11 -1.09 12.24 -27.36
N ALA A 12 -0.22 11.27 -27.63
CA ALA A 12 0.21 10.27 -26.67
C ALA A 12 1.29 10.77 -25.68
N GLY A 13 1.81 11.99 -25.86
CA GLY A 13 2.79 12.60 -24.95
C GLY A 13 4.24 12.55 -25.42
N GLY A 14 4.47 12.28 -26.70
CA GLY A 14 5.78 12.18 -27.31
C GLY A 14 6.48 10.83 -27.11
N LEU A 15 7.47 10.55 -27.96
CA LEU A 15 8.12 9.24 -28.04
C LEU A 15 8.77 8.82 -26.72
N ARG A 16 9.49 9.72 -26.06
CA ARG A 16 10.19 9.42 -24.79
C ARG A 16 9.23 9.04 -23.65
N ALA A 17 8.11 9.75 -23.53
CA ALA A 17 7.13 9.45 -22.48
C ALA A 17 6.40 8.12 -22.74
N VAL A 18 6.06 7.86 -24.01
CA VAL A 18 5.41 6.60 -24.42
C VAL A 18 6.36 5.42 -24.23
N THR A 19 7.63 5.53 -24.63
CA THR A 19 8.60 4.45 -24.43
C THR A 19 8.83 4.15 -22.95
N ALA A 20 8.97 5.17 -22.11
CA ALA A 20 9.11 4.98 -20.66
C ALA A 20 7.87 4.33 -20.04
N PHE A 21 6.67 4.73 -20.46
CA PHE A 21 5.41 4.16 -20.00
C PHE A 21 5.29 2.69 -20.40
N VAL A 22 5.53 2.36 -21.67
CA VAL A 22 5.46 0.99 -22.20
C VAL A 22 6.52 0.12 -21.53
N SER A 23 7.76 0.60 -21.38
CA SER A 23 8.83 -0.13 -20.70
C SER A 23 8.48 -0.50 -19.25
N ASN A 24 7.90 0.44 -18.49
CA ASN A 24 7.47 0.15 -17.11
C ASN A 24 6.35 -0.88 -17.06
N ILE A 25 5.35 -0.78 -17.95
CA ILE A 25 4.27 -1.77 -18.02
C ILE A 25 4.83 -3.14 -18.41
N MET A 26 5.69 -3.22 -19.42
CA MET A 26 6.30 -4.47 -19.85
C MET A 26 7.13 -5.11 -18.73
N LEU A 27 7.92 -4.32 -18.01
CA LEU A 27 8.67 -4.81 -16.85
C LEU A 27 7.72 -5.41 -15.79
N CYS A 28 6.62 -4.72 -15.47
CA CYS A 28 5.62 -5.23 -14.54
C CYS A 28 4.98 -6.53 -15.02
N LEU A 29 4.64 -6.62 -16.31
CA LEU A 29 4.05 -7.83 -16.89
C LEU A 29 5.03 -9.01 -16.86
N VAL A 30 6.31 -8.79 -17.14
CA VAL A 30 7.35 -9.81 -17.01
C VAL A 30 7.47 -10.32 -15.57
N LEU A 31 7.45 -9.41 -14.58
CA LEU A 31 7.47 -9.79 -13.16
C LEU A 31 6.21 -10.57 -12.77
N ILE A 32 5.03 -10.11 -13.19
CA ILE A 32 3.75 -10.78 -12.88
C ILE A 32 3.70 -12.18 -13.51
N SER A 33 4.24 -12.35 -14.73
CA SER A 33 4.25 -13.63 -15.42
C SER A 33 5.25 -14.64 -14.85
N SER A 34 6.14 -14.22 -13.93
CA SER A 34 7.19 -15.10 -13.38
C SER A 34 6.63 -16.34 -12.67
N LEU A 35 5.56 -16.21 -11.89
CA LEU A 35 4.93 -17.33 -11.19
C LEU A 35 4.23 -18.30 -12.17
N PRO A 36 3.32 -17.87 -13.06
CA PRO A 36 2.69 -18.79 -14.02
C PRO A 36 3.70 -19.43 -14.97
N VAL A 37 4.75 -18.71 -15.39
CA VAL A 37 5.80 -19.30 -16.24
C VAL A 37 6.57 -20.39 -15.50
N MET A 38 6.94 -20.15 -14.23
CA MET A 38 7.63 -21.17 -13.42
C MET A 38 6.73 -22.35 -13.07
N TRP A 39 5.42 -22.11 -12.87
CA TRP A 39 4.46 -23.16 -12.57
C TRP A 39 4.17 -24.05 -13.79
N LEU A 40 3.81 -23.43 -14.90
CA LEU A 40 3.45 -24.15 -16.12
C LEU A 40 4.66 -24.67 -16.90
N TRP A 41 5.82 -23.98 -16.76
CA TRP A 41 7.05 -24.25 -17.47
C TRP A 41 6.80 -24.64 -18.94
N PRO A 42 6.39 -23.69 -19.82
CA PRO A 42 5.97 -23.98 -21.18
C PRO A 42 7.11 -24.39 -22.12
N PHE A 43 8.34 -24.47 -21.60
CA PHE A 43 9.53 -24.80 -22.37
C PHE A 43 9.81 -26.30 -22.34
N GLY A 44 10.20 -26.88 -23.47
CA GLY A 44 10.50 -28.29 -23.67
C GLY A 44 9.52 -28.93 -24.67
N GLY A 45 9.90 -30.05 -25.25
CA GLY A 45 9.06 -30.86 -26.11
C GLY A 45 8.17 -31.83 -25.31
N GLU A 46 7.30 -32.55 -26.04
CA GLU A 46 6.55 -33.68 -25.52
C GLU A 46 7.19 -34.95 -26.07
N TYR A 47 7.76 -35.77 -25.20
CA TYR A 47 8.47 -37.00 -25.58
C TYR A 47 7.89 -38.18 -24.80
N HIS A 48 7.61 -39.26 -25.49
CA HIS A 48 7.28 -40.53 -24.86
C HIS A 48 8.56 -41.34 -24.61
N PRO A 49 8.77 -41.87 -23.39
CA PRO A 49 9.99 -42.58 -23.06
C PRO A 49 10.07 -43.93 -23.75
N THR A 50 11.30 -44.36 -24.05
CA THR A 50 11.58 -45.78 -24.24
C THR A 50 11.68 -46.44 -22.89
N VAL A 51 11.10 -47.65 -22.75
CA VAL A 51 11.01 -48.32 -21.44
C VAL A 51 11.64 -49.73 -21.53
N GLU A 52 12.53 -50.00 -20.60
CA GLU A 52 13.13 -51.33 -20.35
C GLU A 52 12.80 -51.78 -18.92
N VAL A 53 12.37 -53.03 -18.75
CA VAL A 53 12.08 -53.61 -17.42
C VAL A 53 12.98 -54.81 -17.18
N ARG A 54 13.73 -54.77 -16.05
CA ARG A 54 14.55 -55.86 -15.51
C ARG A 54 14.02 -56.23 -14.15
N ASP A 55 13.23 -57.31 -14.09
CA ASP A 55 12.50 -57.69 -12.88
C ASP A 55 13.02 -59.00 -12.32
N ASP A 56 14.19 -58.93 -11.69
CA ASP A 56 14.86 -60.09 -11.08
C ASP A 56 14.20 -60.53 -9.76
N ALA A 57 13.41 -59.63 -9.14
CA ALA A 57 12.64 -59.93 -7.96
C ALA A 57 11.23 -60.49 -8.27
N HIS A 58 10.86 -60.59 -9.55
CA HIS A 58 9.57 -61.09 -10.02
C HIS A 58 8.33 -60.35 -9.42
N LEU A 59 8.41 -59.02 -9.31
CA LEU A 59 7.38 -58.18 -8.69
C LEU A 59 6.28 -57.72 -9.67
N PHE A 60 6.60 -57.72 -10.96
CA PHE A 60 5.74 -57.07 -11.95
C PHE A 60 5.32 -58.01 -13.08
N GLN A 61 4.18 -57.63 -13.69
CA GLN A 61 3.89 -58.04 -15.07
C GLN A 61 4.49 -56.97 -16.00
N PRO A 62 5.54 -57.27 -16.82
CA PRO A 62 6.26 -56.25 -17.56
C PRO A 62 5.41 -55.48 -18.58
N ALA A 63 4.48 -56.18 -19.26
CA ALA A 63 3.71 -55.57 -20.36
C ALA A 63 2.81 -54.40 -19.93
N PRO A 64 1.97 -54.50 -18.88
CA PRO A 64 1.17 -53.35 -18.43
C PRO A 64 2.02 -52.19 -17.87
N LEU A 65 3.11 -52.49 -17.14
CA LEU A 65 4.01 -51.48 -16.61
C LEU A 65 4.68 -50.68 -17.73
N ILE A 66 5.18 -51.36 -18.78
CA ILE A 66 5.78 -50.73 -19.95
C ILE A 66 4.73 -49.85 -20.66
N ALA A 67 3.50 -50.35 -20.83
CA ALA A 67 2.47 -49.58 -21.53
C ALA A 67 2.10 -48.29 -20.81
N GLU A 68 1.98 -48.33 -19.47
CA GLU A 68 1.62 -47.18 -18.68
C GLU A 68 2.74 -46.14 -18.64
N ILE A 69 4.02 -46.56 -18.44
CA ILE A 69 5.16 -45.64 -18.45
C ILE A 69 5.38 -45.04 -19.84
N LYS A 70 5.21 -45.81 -20.93
CA LYS A 70 5.28 -45.29 -22.31
C LYS A 70 4.21 -44.26 -22.60
N GLY A 71 3.08 -44.32 -21.92
CA GLY A 71 2.01 -43.33 -22.05
C GLY A 71 2.30 -42.00 -21.35
N MET A 72 3.35 -41.93 -20.55
CA MET A 72 3.74 -40.71 -19.85
C MET A 72 4.49 -39.73 -20.75
N GLU A 73 4.28 -38.44 -20.56
CA GLU A 73 4.92 -37.37 -21.30
C GLU A 73 6.10 -36.80 -20.51
N PHE A 74 7.28 -36.85 -21.11
CA PHE A 74 8.49 -36.20 -20.59
C PHE A 74 8.80 -34.93 -21.40
N ARG A 75 9.45 -33.97 -20.80
CA ARG A 75 9.84 -32.73 -21.50
C ARG A 75 11.14 -32.83 -22.29
N ARG A 76 11.77 -33.97 -22.27
CA ARG A 76 12.95 -34.34 -23.06
C ARG A 76 12.94 -35.84 -23.32
N GLU A 77 13.69 -36.25 -24.31
CA GLU A 77 13.86 -37.67 -24.61
C GLU A 77 14.54 -38.42 -23.46
N VAL A 78 13.91 -39.48 -22.97
CA VAL A 78 14.39 -40.27 -21.81
C VAL A 78 14.18 -41.75 -22.09
N HIS A 79 15.19 -42.54 -21.73
CA HIS A 79 15.11 -43.98 -21.65
C HIS A 79 14.88 -44.39 -20.17
N VAL A 80 13.70 -44.91 -19.86
CA VAL A 80 13.33 -45.32 -18.52
C VAL A 80 13.63 -46.79 -18.32
N VAL A 81 14.46 -47.08 -17.34
CA VAL A 81 14.79 -48.46 -16.92
C VAL A 81 14.15 -48.71 -15.56
N VAL A 82 13.34 -49.74 -15.46
CA VAL A 82 12.83 -50.25 -14.19
C VAL A 82 13.65 -51.47 -13.80
N LEU A 83 14.31 -51.39 -12.66
CA LEU A 83 15.19 -52.47 -12.14
C LEU A 83 14.65 -52.94 -10.80
N THR A 84 14.44 -54.24 -10.64
CA THR A 84 14.23 -54.86 -9.33
C THR A 84 15.38 -55.77 -9.01
N VAL A 85 15.86 -55.70 -7.78
CA VAL A 85 16.85 -56.65 -7.23
C VAL A 85 16.27 -57.23 -5.94
N PRO A 86 16.29 -58.56 -5.75
CA PRO A 86 15.65 -59.16 -4.57
C PRO A 86 16.21 -58.61 -3.27
N LYS A 87 17.51 -58.48 -3.16
CA LYS A 87 18.22 -58.02 -1.95
C LYS A 87 19.47 -57.22 -2.32
N VAL A 88 19.81 -56.25 -1.47
CA VAL A 88 21.07 -55.50 -1.58
C VAL A 88 22.17 -56.30 -0.89
N ASN A 89 23.18 -56.74 -1.64
CA ASN A 89 24.35 -57.46 -1.16
C ASN A 89 25.54 -56.52 -0.95
N GLU A 90 25.55 -55.37 -1.60
CA GLU A 90 26.57 -54.33 -1.47
C GLU A 90 26.27 -53.37 -0.31
N ALA A 91 27.15 -52.43 -0.04
CA ALA A 91 27.00 -51.49 1.07
C ALA A 91 25.77 -50.59 0.93
N SER A 92 25.34 -50.29 -0.31
CA SER A 92 24.19 -49.48 -0.63
C SER A 92 23.47 -49.96 -1.88
N LEU A 93 22.19 -49.54 -2.07
CA LEU A 93 21.47 -49.81 -3.33
C LEU A 93 22.20 -49.17 -4.53
N ASN A 94 22.87 -48.03 -4.32
CA ASN A 94 23.64 -47.38 -5.38
C ASN A 94 24.75 -48.29 -5.91
N GLU A 95 25.51 -48.96 -5.02
CA GLU A 95 26.55 -49.88 -5.37
C GLU A 95 26.00 -51.18 -5.97
N GLU A 96 24.88 -51.68 -5.46
CA GLU A 96 24.19 -52.86 -6.01
C GLU A 96 23.76 -52.65 -7.46
N VAL A 97 23.12 -51.49 -7.76
CA VAL A 97 22.71 -51.14 -9.13
C VAL A 97 23.92 -51.00 -10.04
N LEU A 98 25.02 -50.41 -9.56
CA LEU A 98 26.26 -50.30 -10.32
C LEU A 98 26.92 -51.69 -10.56
N ALA A 99 26.96 -52.55 -9.54
CA ALA A 99 27.46 -53.92 -9.63
C ALA A 99 26.59 -54.74 -10.62
N TYR A 100 25.27 -54.61 -10.53
CA TYR A 100 24.33 -55.25 -11.47
C TYR A 100 24.69 -54.92 -12.93
N VAL A 101 24.85 -53.62 -13.24
CA VAL A 101 25.14 -53.15 -14.61
C VAL A 101 26.50 -53.66 -15.09
N ARG A 102 27.50 -53.75 -14.21
CA ARG A 102 28.86 -54.24 -14.54
C ARG A 102 28.93 -55.74 -14.76
N HIS A 103 28.05 -56.52 -14.10
CA HIS A 103 28.06 -58.00 -14.21
C HIS A 103 27.15 -58.50 -15.35
N HIS A 104 26.14 -57.72 -15.78
CA HIS A 104 25.21 -58.13 -16.83
C HIS A 104 25.59 -57.49 -18.16
N SER A 105 26.35 -58.26 -18.98
CA SER A 105 26.78 -57.81 -20.32
C SER A 105 25.67 -57.73 -21.36
N ASP A 106 24.53 -58.41 -21.13
CA ASP A 106 23.40 -58.54 -22.05
C ASP A 106 22.49 -57.31 -22.05
N GLY A 107 22.97 -56.21 -22.59
CA GLY A 107 22.17 -54.97 -22.78
C GLY A 107 22.35 -53.93 -21.68
N ALA A 108 22.52 -54.33 -20.41
CA ALA A 108 22.70 -53.40 -19.28
C ALA A 108 24.01 -52.57 -19.36
N SER A 109 25.01 -53.07 -20.06
CA SER A 109 26.25 -52.32 -20.33
C SER A 109 26.01 -51.00 -21.09
N LYS A 110 24.86 -50.84 -21.76
CA LYS A 110 24.44 -49.60 -22.45
C LYS A 110 23.95 -48.51 -21.47
N TRP A 111 23.72 -48.86 -20.20
CA TRP A 111 23.27 -47.87 -19.19
C TRP A 111 24.45 -47.05 -18.65
N ILE A 112 25.69 -47.51 -18.87
CA ILE A 112 26.90 -46.74 -18.59
C ILE A 112 27.30 -45.97 -19.85
N SER A 113 27.77 -44.74 -19.67
CA SER A 113 28.24 -43.90 -20.76
C SER A 113 29.46 -44.51 -21.44
N GLN A 114 29.41 -44.63 -22.77
CA GLN A 114 30.54 -45.11 -23.56
C GLN A 114 31.72 -44.14 -23.56
N SER A 115 31.44 -42.85 -23.41
CA SER A 115 32.47 -41.80 -23.37
C SER A 115 33.10 -41.66 -21.99
N ASN A 116 32.39 -42.00 -20.93
CA ASN A 116 32.88 -41.93 -19.54
C ASN A 116 32.32 -43.10 -18.71
N PRO A 117 33.11 -44.18 -18.51
CA PRO A 117 32.66 -45.37 -17.77
C PRO A 117 32.28 -45.12 -16.31
N ASN A 118 32.52 -43.91 -15.79
CA ASN A 118 32.19 -43.52 -14.43
C ASN A 118 30.89 -42.76 -14.31
N HIS A 119 30.13 -42.66 -15.40
CA HIS A 119 28.84 -41.96 -15.45
C HIS A 119 27.76 -42.82 -16.11
N TRP A 120 26.52 -42.56 -15.76
CA TRP A 120 25.36 -43.13 -16.46
C TRP A 120 25.25 -42.58 -17.89
N ALA A 121 24.71 -43.37 -18.80
CA ALA A 121 24.54 -42.98 -20.18
C ALA A 121 23.59 -41.78 -20.30
N ASP A 122 23.78 -40.92 -21.31
CA ASP A 122 22.92 -39.77 -21.56
C ASP A 122 21.49 -40.21 -21.84
N GLY A 123 20.54 -39.43 -21.33
CA GLY A 123 19.11 -39.69 -21.51
C GLY A 123 18.52 -40.82 -20.66
N ILE A 124 19.31 -41.49 -19.80
CA ILE A 124 18.83 -42.62 -19.01
C ILE A 124 18.21 -42.17 -17.67
N LEU A 125 17.12 -42.83 -17.28
CA LEU A 125 16.51 -42.77 -15.94
C LEU A 125 16.37 -44.23 -15.44
N ILE A 126 17.09 -44.59 -14.38
CA ILE A 126 16.96 -45.89 -13.74
C ILE A 126 16.14 -45.72 -12.46
N LEU A 127 15.03 -46.44 -12.36
CA LEU A 127 14.21 -46.55 -11.15
C LEU A 127 14.42 -47.94 -10.58
N ALA A 128 15.02 -48.03 -9.38
CA ALA A 128 15.37 -49.29 -8.77
C ALA A 128 14.66 -49.52 -7.44
N VAL A 129 14.24 -50.76 -7.19
CA VAL A 129 13.68 -51.18 -5.90
C VAL A 129 14.27 -52.52 -5.46
N ALA A 130 14.58 -52.61 -4.17
CA ALA A 130 15.03 -53.84 -3.51
C ALA A 130 14.08 -54.20 -2.36
N PRO A 131 13.09 -55.09 -2.59
CA PRO A 131 12.03 -55.37 -1.63
C PRO A 131 12.53 -55.93 -0.31
N ASP A 132 13.41 -56.94 -0.31
CA ASP A 132 13.91 -57.55 0.92
C ASP A 132 14.74 -56.59 1.79
N SER A 133 15.40 -55.64 1.15
CA SER A 133 16.22 -54.64 1.84
C SER A 133 15.44 -53.33 2.10
N ARG A 134 14.19 -53.22 1.67
CA ARG A 134 13.33 -52.05 1.78
C ARG A 134 14.03 -50.77 1.29
N LYS A 135 14.66 -50.84 0.14
CA LYS A 135 15.37 -49.71 -0.46
C LYS A 135 14.84 -49.37 -1.83
N VAL A 136 14.78 -48.08 -2.12
CA VAL A 136 14.38 -47.51 -3.41
C VAL A 136 15.43 -46.49 -3.86
N GLY A 137 15.62 -46.34 -5.16
CA GLY A 137 16.55 -45.37 -5.70
C GLY A 137 16.22 -44.94 -7.12
N CYS A 138 16.69 -43.76 -7.48
CA CYS A 138 16.59 -43.18 -8.81
C CYS A 138 17.97 -42.70 -9.28
N TYR A 139 18.33 -42.98 -10.53
CA TYR A 139 19.62 -42.67 -11.12
C TYR A 139 19.44 -42.05 -12.50
N PHE A 140 20.26 -41.08 -12.83
CA PHE A 140 20.09 -40.20 -13.99
C PHE A 140 21.36 -40.12 -14.82
N GLY A 141 21.19 -40.07 -16.13
CA GLY A 141 22.27 -39.75 -17.06
C GLY A 141 22.84 -38.35 -16.82
N ASP A 142 24.08 -38.17 -17.23
CA ASP A 142 24.83 -36.92 -16.94
C ASP A 142 24.19 -35.66 -17.53
N ASP A 143 23.46 -35.81 -18.61
CA ASP A 143 22.72 -34.75 -19.26
C ASP A 143 21.40 -34.40 -18.53
N ILE A 144 20.87 -35.25 -17.64
CA ILE A 144 19.64 -35.04 -16.88
C ILE A 144 19.97 -34.38 -15.54
N LYS A 145 19.82 -33.05 -15.47
CA LYS A 145 20.09 -32.27 -14.25
C LYS A 145 18.89 -32.30 -13.31
N VAL A 146 18.99 -33.14 -12.28
CA VAL A 146 17.98 -33.29 -11.21
C VAL A 146 18.65 -33.00 -9.86
N SER A 147 18.12 -32.07 -9.10
CA SER A 147 18.63 -31.73 -7.77
C SER A 147 18.33 -32.83 -6.75
N LEU A 148 19.12 -32.91 -5.66
CA LEU A 148 18.88 -33.86 -4.58
C LEU A 148 17.47 -33.82 -4.03
N ALA A 149 16.90 -32.63 -3.84
CA ALA A 149 15.51 -32.47 -3.39
C ALA A 149 14.48 -33.06 -4.38
N GLN A 150 14.76 -33.05 -5.68
CA GLN A 150 13.91 -33.69 -6.68
C GLN A 150 14.08 -35.22 -6.66
N GLN A 151 15.27 -35.70 -6.47
CA GLN A 151 15.55 -37.15 -6.29
C GLN A 151 14.85 -37.69 -5.05
N ASP A 152 14.90 -36.96 -3.92
CA ASP A 152 14.17 -37.29 -2.69
C ASP A 152 12.67 -37.35 -2.91
N MET A 153 12.09 -36.40 -3.68
CA MET A 153 10.68 -36.42 -4.03
C MET A 153 10.31 -37.63 -4.91
N ILE A 154 11.17 -38.02 -5.85
CA ILE A 154 10.95 -39.20 -6.70
C ILE A 154 10.97 -40.49 -5.85
N ASN A 155 11.95 -40.61 -4.97
CA ASN A 155 12.05 -41.77 -4.08
C ASN A 155 10.89 -41.84 -3.10
N ALA A 156 10.52 -40.69 -2.49
CA ALA A 156 9.38 -40.62 -1.56
C ALA A 156 8.03 -40.95 -2.23
N ALA A 157 7.84 -40.57 -3.52
CA ALA A 157 6.61 -40.86 -4.23
C ALA A 157 6.30 -42.35 -4.35
N GLY A 158 7.34 -43.20 -4.40
CA GLY A 158 7.19 -44.65 -4.36
C GLY A 158 7.15 -45.24 -2.94
N GLY A 159 7.83 -44.61 -1.97
CA GLY A 159 8.14 -45.14 -0.66
C GLY A 159 6.90 -45.59 0.13
N ASP A 160 5.87 -44.74 0.22
CA ASP A 160 4.63 -45.06 0.94
C ASP A 160 3.95 -46.32 0.35
N ARG A 161 3.85 -46.41 -0.97
CA ARG A 161 3.24 -47.54 -1.68
C ARG A 161 4.05 -48.82 -1.55
N PHE A 162 5.39 -48.72 -1.61
CA PHE A 162 6.27 -49.86 -1.42
C PHE A 162 6.19 -50.39 0.02
N SER A 163 5.99 -49.55 1.02
CA SER A 163 5.78 -49.96 2.39
C SER A 163 4.47 -50.76 2.58
N GLU A 164 3.48 -50.54 1.72
CA GLU A 164 2.21 -51.30 1.65
C GLU A 164 2.30 -52.52 0.70
N ALA A 165 3.46 -52.83 0.16
CA ALA A 165 3.72 -53.86 -0.84
C ALA A 165 2.98 -53.61 -2.20
N ASP A 166 2.54 -52.36 -2.48
CA ASP A 166 2.04 -51.97 -3.81
C ASP A 166 3.22 -51.61 -4.71
N TRP A 167 3.92 -52.64 -5.18
CA TRP A 167 5.12 -52.49 -6.02
C TRP A 167 4.83 -51.80 -7.34
N TYR A 168 3.71 -52.20 -7.99
CA TYR A 168 3.29 -51.61 -9.26
C TYR A 168 2.95 -50.13 -9.11
N GLY A 169 2.06 -49.82 -8.19
CA GLY A 169 1.66 -48.44 -7.97
C GLY A 169 2.81 -47.53 -7.51
N GLY A 170 3.73 -48.07 -6.71
CA GLY A 170 4.92 -47.35 -6.28
C GLY A 170 5.85 -46.99 -7.45
N MET A 171 6.08 -47.94 -8.37
CA MET A 171 6.93 -47.71 -9.54
C MET A 171 6.31 -46.70 -10.51
N ILE A 172 4.99 -46.80 -10.74
CA ILE A 172 4.25 -45.81 -11.55
C ILE A 172 4.32 -44.42 -10.91
N ALA A 173 4.18 -44.32 -9.59
CA ALA A 173 4.28 -43.03 -8.89
C ALA A 173 5.68 -42.42 -9.03
N MET A 174 6.75 -43.23 -8.93
CA MET A 174 8.13 -42.75 -9.19
C MET A 174 8.29 -42.28 -10.64
N ALA A 175 7.85 -43.06 -11.62
CA ALA A 175 7.94 -42.72 -13.03
C ALA A 175 7.18 -41.42 -13.35
N LYS A 176 5.97 -41.27 -12.81
CA LYS A 176 5.14 -40.06 -12.96
C LYS A 176 5.80 -38.84 -12.31
N THR A 177 6.30 -38.98 -11.08
CA THR A 177 7.02 -37.89 -10.42
C THR A 177 8.29 -37.52 -11.20
N SER A 178 8.99 -38.50 -11.78
CA SER A 178 10.15 -38.25 -12.63
C SER A 178 9.78 -37.47 -13.89
N SER A 179 8.67 -37.82 -14.56
CA SER A 179 8.18 -37.08 -15.74
C SER A 179 7.81 -35.64 -15.41
N ASP A 180 7.31 -35.38 -14.20
CA ASP A 180 6.99 -34.06 -13.70
C ASP A 180 8.22 -33.21 -13.32
N GLN A 181 9.36 -33.85 -13.02
CA GLN A 181 10.57 -33.15 -12.58
C GLN A 181 11.63 -33.00 -13.68
N ILE A 182 11.77 -33.98 -14.56
CA ILE A 182 12.80 -33.98 -15.62
C ILE A 182 12.47 -32.92 -16.68
N GLY A 183 13.48 -32.10 -17.04
CA GLY A 183 13.32 -30.99 -18.00
C GLY A 183 12.71 -29.73 -17.42
N ARG A 184 12.46 -29.68 -16.11
CA ARG A 184 12.06 -28.47 -15.38
C ARG A 184 13.23 -27.92 -14.57
N PRO A 185 13.23 -26.59 -14.24
CA PRO A 185 14.32 -26.02 -13.45
C PRO A 185 14.46 -26.72 -12.10
N PRO A 186 15.71 -27.00 -11.66
CA PRO A 186 15.97 -27.58 -10.36
C PRO A 186 15.57 -26.61 -9.25
N GLY A 187 15.03 -27.15 -8.17
CA GLY A 187 14.75 -26.35 -6.96
C GLY A 187 13.50 -26.80 -6.21
N GLY A 188 13.53 -26.56 -4.90
CA GLY A 188 12.42 -26.81 -3.99
C GLY A 188 11.32 -25.77 -4.07
N LEU A 189 10.34 -25.83 -3.13
CA LEU A 189 9.19 -24.92 -3.01
C LEU A 189 9.61 -23.45 -3.04
N LEU A 190 10.76 -23.12 -2.44
CA LEU A 190 11.27 -21.75 -2.34
C LEU A 190 11.57 -21.14 -3.73
N THR A 191 12.26 -21.89 -4.60
CA THR A 191 12.65 -21.41 -5.93
C THR A 191 11.54 -21.48 -6.96
N LYS A 192 10.61 -22.45 -6.85
CA LYS A 192 9.53 -22.65 -7.81
C LYS A 192 8.26 -21.84 -7.51
N ILE A 193 8.01 -21.52 -6.24
CA ILE A 193 6.77 -20.85 -5.80
C ILE A 193 7.05 -19.55 -5.06
N VAL A 194 7.88 -19.57 -4.01
CA VAL A 194 8.04 -18.42 -3.12
C VAL A 194 8.70 -17.24 -3.84
N ILE A 195 9.84 -17.47 -4.50
CA ILE A 195 10.54 -16.38 -5.20
C ILE A 195 9.72 -15.83 -6.38
N PRO A 196 9.22 -16.66 -7.33
CA PRO A 196 8.39 -16.16 -8.41
C PRO A 196 7.08 -15.55 -7.92
N GLY A 197 6.48 -16.10 -6.85
CA GLY A 197 5.30 -15.54 -6.22
C GLY A 197 5.54 -14.14 -5.65
N ALA A 198 6.65 -13.96 -4.94
CA ALA A 198 7.05 -12.65 -4.42
C ALA A 198 7.29 -11.64 -5.55
N LEU A 199 7.98 -12.05 -6.63
CA LEU A 199 8.19 -11.21 -7.81
C LEU A 199 6.89 -10.81 -8.48
N SER A 200 5.94 -11.76 -8.64
CA SER A 200 4.63 -11.49 -9.22
C SER A 200 3.82 -10.49 -8.39
N VAL A 201 3.82 -10.65 -7.05
CA VAL A 201 3.15 -9.70 -6.14
C VAL A 201 3.81 -8.33 -6.21
N CYS A 202 5.14 -8.26 -6.18
CA CYS A 202 5.87 -6.99 -6.32
C CYS A 202 5.54 -6.30 -7.66
N GLY A 203 5.52 -7.06 -8.76
CA GLY A 203 5.14 -6.54 -10.07
C GLY A 203 3.72 -5.98 -10.10
N ALA A 204 2.75 -6.68 -9.51
CA ALA A 204 1.36 -6.25 -9.43
C ALA A 204 1.19 -4.98 -8.56
N VAL A 205 1.83 -4.93 -7.40
CA VAL A 205 1.82 -3.76 -6.50
C VAL A 205 2.45 -2.55 -7.17
N TRP A 206 3.61 -2.76 -7.85
CA TRP A 206 4.28 -1.69 -8.58
C TRP A 206 3.43 -1.17 -9.74
N LEU A 207 2.79 -2.03 -10.51
CA LEU A 207 1.89 -1.66 -11.60
C LEU A 207 0.70 -0.83 -11.08
N PHE A 208 0.07 -1.31 -10.01
CA PHE A 208 -1.05 -0.60 -9.37
C PHE A 208 -0.62 0.80 -8.88
N TYR A 209 0.51 0.89 -8.17
CA TYR A 209 1.06 2.16 -7.69
C TYR A 209 1.38 3.11 -8.85
N TYR A 210 2.02 2.61 -9.90
CA TYR A 210 2.41 3.37 -11.07
C TYR A 210 1.19 3.97 -11.79
N ILE A 211 0.17 3.15 -12.06
CA ILE A 211 -1.07 3.60 -12.69
C ILE A 211 -1.80 4.61 -11.79
N ARG A 212 -1.97 4.28 -10.52
CA ARG A 212 -2.65 5.17 -9.57
C ARG A 212 -1.97 6.53 -9.46
N ARG A 213 -0.64 6.56 -9.44
CA ARG A 213 0.14 7.80 -9.39
C ARG A 213 -0.11 8.69 -10.62
N GLY A 214 -0.09 8.11 -11.83
CA GLY A 214 -0.34 8.87 -13.06
C GLY A 214 -1.78 9.39 -13.16
N LEU A 215 -2.77 8.58 -12.78
CA LEU A 215 -4.18 9.00 -12.74
C LEU A 215 -4.40 10.12 -11.71
N THR A 216 -3.76 10.05 -10.55
CA THR A 216 -3.82 11.08 -9.52
C THR A 216 -3.19 12.38 -10.00
N ALA A 217 -2.02 12.32 -10.66
CA ALA A 217 -1.38 13.49 -11.26
C ALA A 217 -2.30 14.17 -12.29
N ARG A 218 -2.93 13.38 -13.15
CA ARG A 218 -3.89 13.90 -14.14
C ARG A 218 -5.11 14.55 -13.50
N ARG A 219 -5.63 13.95 -12.42
CA ARG A 219 -6.77 14.51 -11.67
C ARG A 219 -6.38 15.84 -11.03
N PHE A 220 -5.25 15.88 -10.32
CA PHE A 220 -4.76 17.09 -9.67
C PHE A 220 -4.46 18.22 -10.68
N GLY A 221 -3.87 17.87 -11.84
CA GLY A 221 -3.65 18.85 -12.90
C GLY A 221 -4.95 19.47 -13.43
N LYS A 222 -6.02 18.68 -13.59
CA LYS A 222 -7.32 19.18 -13.99
C LYS A 222 -7.98 20.07 -12.92
N GLU A 223 -7.90 19.65 -11.66
CA GLU A 223 -8.42 20.44 -10.52
C GLU A 223 -7.67 21.78 -10.43
N ALA A 224 -6.34 21.75 -10.51
CA ALA A 224 -5.51 22.94 -10.50
C ALA A 224 -5.83 23.91 -11.65
N LEU A 225 -5.99 23.39 -12.87
CA LEU A 225 -6.35 24.20 -14.03
C LEU A 225 -7.73 24.87 -13.84
N ARG A 226 -8.67 24.17 -13.25
CA ARG A 226 -10.00 24.71 -12.98
C ARG A 226 -9.95 25.88 -11.99
N SER A 227 -9.25 25.71 -10.85
CA SER A 227 -9.09 26.77 -9.85
C SER A 227 -8.34 27.97 -10.41
N TYR A 228 -7.26 27.74 -11.19
CA TYR A 228 -6.51 28.80 -11.86
C TYR A 228 -7.37 29.54 -12.90
N SER A 229 -8.18 28.81 -13.68
CA SER A 229 -9.09 29.43 -14.66
C SER A 229 -10.16 30.28 -14.00
N ASN A 230 -10.71 29.85 -12.86
CA ASN A 230 -11.67 30.62 -12.09
C ASN A 230 -11.04 31.95 -11.61
N ALA A 231 -9.89 31.87 -10.93
CA ALA A 231 -9.18 33.05 -10.44
C ALA A 231 -8.78 34.02 -11.56
N THR A 232 -8.41 33.49 -12.75
CA THR A 232 -8.07 34.31 -13.91
C THR A 232 -9.30 35.00 -14.50
N HIS A 233 -10.45 34.32 -14.51
CA HIS A 233 -11.68 34.86 -15.04
C HIS A 233 -12.16 36.03 -14.19
N ASP A 234 -12.02 35.95 -12.88
CA ASP A 234 -12.52 36.91 -11.93
C ASP A 234 -11.49 37.98 -11.52
N TYR A 235 -10.28 37.97 -12.15
CA TYR A 235 -9.19 38.86 -11.77
C TYR A 235 -9.54 40.33 -11.80
N ASP A 236 -10.09 40.84 -12.94
CA ASP A 236 -10.47 42.25 -13.12
C ASP A 236 -11.59 42.64 -12.16
N ALA A 237 -12.52 41.70 -11.91
CA ALA A 237 -13.62 41.93 -10.96
C ALA A 237 -13.09 42.01 -9.52
N THR A 238 -12.07 41.21 -9.18
CA THR A 238 -11.42 41.22 -7.86
C THR A 238 -10.67 42.52 -7.63
N GLU A 239 -9.97 43.04 -8.65
CA GLU A 239 -9.30 44.34 -8.59
C GLU A 239 -10.32 45.49 -8.32
N LEU A 240 -11.44 45.47 -9.05
CA LEU A 240 -12.50 46.45 -8.85
C LEU A 240 -13.10 46.37 -7.44
N ARG A 241 -13.37 45.16 -6.92
CA ARG A 241 -13.87 44.94 -5.56
C ARG A 241 -12.88 45.41 -4.52
N ALA A 242 -11.59 45.08 -4.68
CA ALA A 242 -10.56 45.54 -3.78
C ALA A 242 -10.49 47.06 -3.65
N SER A 243 -10.74 47.81 -4.74
CA SER A 243 -10.77 49.27 -4.73
C SER A 243 -11.94 49.88 -3.95
N THR A 244 -12.97 49.10 -3.61
CA THR A 244 -14.14 49.56 -2.81
C THR A 244 -13.99 49.26 -1.31
N ILE A 245 -12.98 48.50 -0.90
CA ILE A 245 -12.75 48.12 0.50
C ILE A 245 -12.22 49.33 1.28
N PRO A 246 -12.83 49.69 2.44
CA PRO A 246 -12.31 50.76 3.30
C PRO A 246 -10.91 50.40 3.82
N ASP A 247 -9.93 51.28 3.63
CA ASP A 247 -8.56 51.07 4.07
C ASP A 247 -8.27 51.65 5.47
N ASP A 248 -9.18 52.45 5.98
CA ASP A 248 -9.15 53.04 7.33
C ASP A 248 -9.65 52.08 8.44
N GLU A 249 -10.29 50.99 8.08
CA GLU A 249 -10.74 49.96 9.01
C GLU A 249 -9.75 48.79 9.06
N GLU A 250 -9.53 48.22 10.27
CA GLU A 250 -8.57 47.14 10.49
C GLU A 250 -8.86 45.92 9.60
N HIS A 251 -10.09 45.46 9.52
CA HIS A 251 -10.50 44.33 8.67
C HIS A 251 -10.32 44.64 7.18
N GLY A 252 -10.63 45.88 6.75
CA GLY A 252 -10.39 46.34 5.39
C GLY A 252 -8.91 46.31 5.02
N ALA A 253 -8.04 46.85 5.89
CA ALA A 253 -6.58 46.83 5.69
C ALA A 253 -6.04 45.38 5.61
N GLN A 254 -6.57 44.44 6.42
CA GLN A 254 -6.19 43.03 6.35
C GLN A 254 -6.59 42.40 5.01
N ILE A 255 -7.79 42.67 4.48
CA ILE A 255 -8.26 42.13 3.20
C ILE A 255 -7.44 42.73 2.06
N LEU A 256 -7.13 44.02 2.09
CA LEU A 256 -6.25 44.67 1.11
C LEU A 256 -4.83 44.11 1.11
N THR A 257 -4.33 43.67 2.25
CA THR A 257 -3.05 42.98 2.34
C THR A 257 -3.13 41.60 1.66
N ARG A 258 -4.24 40.87 1.81
CA ARG A 258 -4.49 39.61 1.08
C ARG A 258 -4.63 39.84 -0.43
N TYR A 259 -5.24 40.94 -0.84
CA TYR A 259 -5.33 41.30 -2.26
C TYR A 259 -3.93 41.55 -2.87
N ARG A 260 -3.02 42.24 -2.18
CA ARG A 260 -1.63 42.40 -2.65
C ARG A 260 -0.95 41.06 -2.84
N TRP A 261 -1.09 40.18 -1.85
CA TRP A 261 -0.55 38.83 -1.96
C TRP A 261 -1.22 38.00 -3.07
N PHE A 262 -2.53 38.18 -3.31
CA PHE A 262 -3.22 37.58 -4.46
C PHE A 262 -2.56 37.98 -5.79
N CYS A 263 -2.22 39.26 -5.96
CA CYS A 263 -1.54 39.75 -7.17
C CYS A 263 -0.16 39.09 -7.34
N ASP A 264 0.66 39.06 -6.27
CA ASP A 264 1.98 38.45 -6.30
C ASP A 264 1.92 36.94 -6.62
N GLU A 265 1.04 36.22 -5.94
CA GLU A 265 0.86 34.79 -6.15
C GLU A 265 0.26 34.46 -7.54
N TYR A 266 -0.60 35.33 -8.07
CA TYR A 266 -1.14 35.18 -9.42
C TYR A 266 -0.06 35.18 -10.49
N GLU A 267 0.90 36.10 -10.39
CA GLU A 267 2.03 36.14 -11.31
C GLU A 267 2.88 34.86 -11.22
N ASP A 268 3.14 34.42 -10.01
CA ASP A 268 3.97 33.23 -9.76
C ASP A 268 3.27 31.94 -10.22
N VAL A 269 1.97 31.80 -9.98
CA VAL A 269 1.17 30.65 -10.45
C VAL A 269 1.08 30.66 -11.97
N THR A 270 0.91 31.84 -12.59
CA THR A 270 0.88 31.99 -14.05
C THR A 270 2.21 31.55 -14.66
N ARG A 271 3.34 31.96 -14.09
CA ARG A 271 4.68 31.53 -14.51
C ARG A 271 4.83 30.03 -14.37
N ALA A 272 4.43 29.44 -13.22
CA ALA A 272 4.49 28.01 -12.98
C ALA A 272 3.61 27.21 -13.97
N TRP A 273 2.45 27.73 -14.37
CA TRP A 273 1.61 27.11 -15.40
C TRP A 273 2.24 27.15 -16.79
N ASN A 274 2.89 28.26 -17.16
CA ASN A 274 3.62 28.35 -18.41
C ASN A 274 4.78 27.35 -18.49
N ASP A 275 5.52 27.19 -17.40
CA ASP A 275 6.61 26.21 -17.28
C ASP A 275 6.10 24.75 -17.28
N PHE A 276 4.96 24.51 -16.69
CA PHE A 276 4.35 23.17 -16.63
C PHE A 276 3.83 22.73 -18.00
N GLY A 277 3.34 23.64 -18.82
CA GLY A 277 2.79 23.39 -20.14
C GLY A 277 1.49 22.57 -20.10
N SER A 278 1.26 21.80 -21.17
CA SER A 278 0.05 20.99 -21.33
C SER A 278 0.41 19.51 -21.47
N PRO A 279 0.63 18.78 -20.36
CA PRO A 279 0.98 17.37 -20.41
C PRO A 279 -0.10 16.53 -21.09
N ALA A 280 0.30 15.65 -22.01
CA ALA A 280 -0.61 14.77 -22.75
C ALA A 280 -0.24 13.29 -22.56
N GLY A 281 -1.24 12.42 -22.61
CA GLY A 281 -1.06 10.96 -22.68
C GLY A 281 -0.14 10.40 -21.58
N ALA A 282 0.95 9.78 -21.99
CA ALA A 282 1.93 9.11 -21.13
C ALA A 282 2.75 10.06 -20.24
N GLN A 283 2.79 11.37 -20.54
CA GLN A 283 3.54 12.33 -19.73
C GLN A 283 3.05 12.40 -18.28
N TRP A 284 1.77 12.14 -18.05
CA TRP A 284 1.19 12.10 -16.71
C TRP A 284 1.81 11.04 -15.78
N PHE A 285 2.46 10.03 -16.35
CA PHE A 285 3.09 8.93 -15.61
C PHE A 285 4.59 9.15 -15.37
N GLN A 286 5.15 10.26 -15.80
CA GLN A 286 6.56 10.57 -15.58
C GLN A 286 6.90 10.81 -14.10
N ALA A 287 8.17 10.57 -13.77
CA ALA A 287 8.67 10.85 -12.43
C ALA A 287 8.58 12.35 -12.13
N GLY A 288 8.10 12.71 -10.92
CA GLY A 288 7.94 14.11 -10.52
C GLY A 288 6.57 14.72 -10.86
N MET A 289 5.86 14.24 -11.89
CA MET A 289 4.58 14.81 -12.34
C MET A 289 3.55 14.93 -11.21
N ALA A 290 3.40 13.88 -10.38
CA ALA A 290 2.46 13.90 -9.26
C ALA A 290 2.82 14.98 -8.20
N LYS A 291 4.11 15.26 -8.00
CA LYS A 291 4.58 16.30 -7.07
C LYS A 291 4.33 17.71 -7.66
N GLN A 292 4.63 17.89 -8.93
CA GLN A 292 4.40 19.18 -9.63
C GLN A 292 2.92 19.53 -9.69
N THR A 293 2.06 18.56 -10.06
CA THR A 293 0.61 18.78 -10.11
C THR A 293 -0.02 19.00 -8.72
N LEU A 294 0.52 18.37 -7.68
CA LEU A 294 0.09 18.62 -6.31
C LEU A 294 0.43 20.06 -5.89
N SER A 295 1.65 20.52 -6.17
CA SER A 295 2.07 21.90 -5.89
C SER A 295 1.22 22.92 -6.64
N LEU A 296 1.00 22.72 -7.95
CA LEU A 296 0.14 23.59 -8.76
C LEU A 296 -1.29 23.60 -8.22
N ARG A 297 -1.83 22.43 -7.84
CA ARG A 297 -3.19 22.32 -7.27
C ARG A 297 -3.32 23.11 -5.98
N THR A 298 -2.34 23.00 -5.07
CA THR A 298 -2.36 23.74 -3.82
C THR A 298 -2.32 25.23 -4.08
N ARG A 299 -1.34 25.71 -4.86
CA ARG A 299 -1.20 27.13 -5.18
C ARG A 299 -2.41 27.71 -5.94
N SER A 300 -2.95 26.99 -6.93
CA SER A 300 -4.15 27.45 -7.67
C SER A 300 -5.39 27.51 -6.79
N ARG A 301 -5.55 26.59 -5.82
CA ARG A 301 -6.64 26.64 -4.86
C ARG A 301 -6.48 27.76 -3.84
N ASP A 302 -5.26 27.99 -3.37
CA ASP A 302 -4.94 29.10 -2.48
C ASP A 302 -5.24 30.44 -3.17
N LEU A 303 -4.91 30.56 -4.45
CA LEU A 303 -5.24 31.71 -5.26
C LEU A 303 -6.75 31.93 -5.41
N GLU A 304 -7.53 30.88 -5.75
CA GLU A 304 -9.00 30.93 -5.81
C GLU A 304 -9.61 31.29 -4.45
N SER A 305 -9.01 30.79 -3.35
CA SER A 305 -9.48 31.11 -2.00
C SER A 305 -9.27 32.57 -1.63
N LEU A 306 -8.14 33.15 -2.04
CA LEU A 306 -7.88 34.58 -1.82
C LEU A 306 -8.82 35.47 -2.60
N GLU A 307 -9.08 35.14 -3.86
CA GLU A 307 -10.07 35.84 -4.68
C GLU A 307 -11.44 35.87 -3.97
N LYS A 308 -11.90 34.72 -3.49
CA LYS A 308 -13.17 34.64 -2.75
C LYS A 308 -13.14 35.43 -1.45
N ALA A 309 -12.04 35.42 -0.71
CA ALA A 309 -11.91 36.19 0.52
C ALA A 309 -11.97 37.70 0.27
N VAL A 310 -11.34 38.19 -0.80
CA VAL A 310 -11.41 39.60 -1.20
C VAL A 310 -12.82 39.95 -1.65
N SER A 311 -13.47 39.09 -2.45
CA SER A 311 -14.84 39.26 -2.91
C SER A 311 -15.84 39.33 -1.74
N ASN A 312 -15.74 38.37 -0.82
CA ASN A 312 -16.58 38.34 0.37
C ASN A 312 -16.33 39.54 1.28
N GLY A 313 -15.05 39.88 1.49
CA GLY A 313 -14.68 41.04 2.31
C GLY A 313 -15.24 42.35 1.76
N SER A 314 -15.11 42.57 0.44
CA SER A 314 -15.75 43.72 -0.21
C SER A 314 -17.28 43.72 -0.02
N CYS A 315 -17.93 42.58 -0.32
CA CYS A 315 -19.38 42.45 -0.19
C CYS A 315 -19.88 42.75 1.23
N PHE A 316 -19.19 42.19 2.24
CA PHE A 316 -19.60 42.33 3.64
C PHE A 316 -19.30 43.72 4.20
N LEU A 317 -18.07 44.23 4.05
CA LEU A 317 -17.67 45.53 4.61
C LEU A 317 -18.42 46.70 3.99
N THR A 318 -18.86 46.57 2.73
CA THR A 318 -19.68 47.60 2.07
C THR A 318 -21.20 47.38 2.19
N MET A 319 -21.63 46.35 2.91
CA MET A 319 -23.06 45.96 3.02
C MET A 319 -23.73 45.82 1.65
N SER A 320 -22.99 45.30 0.67
CA SER A 320 -23.50 45.07 -0.70
C SER A 320 -24.50 43.91 -0.74
N PRO A 321 -25.40 43.84 -1.74
CA PRO A 321 -26.38 42.75 -1.84
C PRO A 321 -25.72 41.38 -1.76
N GLY A 322 -26.19 40.51 -0.84
CA GLY A 322 -25.62 39.21 -0.55
C GLY A 322 -24.67 39.20 0.67
N TRP A 323 -24.54 40.30 1.38
CA TRP A 323 -23.75 40.37 2.61
C TRP A 323 -24.28 39.40 3.69
N GLU A 324 -25.56 39.11 3.72
CA GLU A 324 -26.18 38.15 4.65
C GLU A 324 -25.62 36.74 4.46
N ASP A 325 -25.48 36.29 3.22
CA ASP A 325 -24.89 34.95 2.93
C ASP A 325 -23.44 34.89 3.37
N VAL A 326 -22.70 36.00 3.23
CA VAL A 326 -21.29 36.08 3.72
C VAL A 326 -21.27 36.05 5.23
N TRP A 327 -22.14 36.79 5.91
CA TRP A 327 -22.25 36.78 7.35
C TRP A 327 -22.62 35.40 7.92
N ASP A 328 -23.60 34.73 7.30
CA ASP A 328 -23.99 33.37 7.67
C ASP A 328 -22.81 32.37 7.56
N ASN A 329 -21.94 32.56 6.54
CA ASN A 329 -20.74 31.79 6.41
C ASN A 329 -19.71 32.11 7.53
N GLU A 330 -19.55 33.38 7.90
CA GLU A 330 -18.62 33.80 8.97
C GLU A 330 -19.05 33.33 10.36
N ILE A 331 -20.35 33.33 10.68
CA ILE A 331 -20.86 32.81 11.96
C ILE A 331 -20.89 31.29 12.04
N GLY A 332 -20.81 30.60 10.89
CA GLY A 332 -20.89 29.13 10.79
C GLY A 332 -19.96 28.38 11.76
N PRO A 333 -18.65 28.69 11.80
CA PRO A 333 -17.70 28.07 12.72
C PRO A 333 -18.05 28.24 14.19
N LEU A 334 -18.50 29.43 14.57
CA LEU A 334 -18.95 29.69 15.95
C LEU A 334 -20.18 28.85 16.30
N MET A 335 -21.15 28.74 15.39
CA MET A 335 -22.35 27.94 15.62
C MET A 335 -22.02 26.45 15.74
N GLU A 336 -21.08 25.95 14.96
CA GLU A 336 -20.56 24.57 15.09
C GLU A 336 -19.80 24.37 16.41
N ASP A 337 -19.01 25.35 16.84
CA ASP A 337 -18.28 25.30 18.11
C ASP A 337 -19.25 25.31 19.30
N LEU A 338 -20.29 26.16 19.28
CA LEU A 338 -21.34 26.16 20.30
C LEU A 338 -22.11 24.83 20.35
N GLN A 339 -22.41 24.24 19.18
CA GLN A 339 -23.03 22.92 19.13
C GLN A 339 -22.10 21.82 19.66
N SER A 340 -20.80 21.90 19.38
CA SER A 340 -19.82 20.95 19.87
C SER A 340 -19.59 21.08 21.39
N LEU A 341 -19.63 22.29 21.92
CA LEU A 341 -19.62 22.56 23.36
C LEU A 341 -20.86 21.96 24.06
N GLU A 342 -22.04 22.09 23.44
CA GLU A 342 -23.27 21.49 23.94
C GLU A 342 -23.18 19.95 23.96
N ARG A 343 -22.59 19.34 22.89
CA ARG A 343 -22.30 17.89 22.87
C ARG A 343 -21.29 17.49 23.95
N MET A 344 -20.32 18.36 24.28
CA MET A 344 -19.37 18.14 25.37
C MET A 344 -20.11 18.13 26.71
N CYS A 345 -21.00 19.08 26.98
CA CYS A 345 -21.84 19.10 28.17
C CYS A 345 -22.64 17.81 28.29
N ALA A 346 -23.34 17.41 27.24
CA ALA A 346 -24.11 16.17 27.22
C ALA A 346 -23.26 14.92 27.50
N LYS A 347 -22.01 14.90 26.99
CA LYS A 347 -21.07 13.80 27.24
C LYS A 347 -20.59 13.75 28.67
N ILE A 348 -20.39 14.90 29.30
CA ILE A 348 -20.01 15.02 30.72
C ILE A 348 -21.18 14.56 31.60
N ASP A 349 -22.39 15.06 31.35
CA ASP A 349 -23.60 14.70 32.11
C ASP A 349 -23.95 13.22 32.03
N SER A 350 -23.69 12.58 30.88
CA SER A 350 -23.92 11.13 30.70
C SER A 350 -22.99 10.26 31.55
N SER A 351 -21.95 10.81 32.13
CA SER A 351 -20.96 10.09 32.93
C SER A 351 -21.40 10.01 34.39
N ARG A 352 -21.94 8.87 34.82
CA ARG A 352 -22.44 8.62 36.20
C ARG A 352 -21.43 8.88 37.34
N ARG A 353 -20.17 9.16 37.03
CA ARG A 353 -19.05 9.34 38.00
C ARG A 353 -18.49 10.77 38.03
N MET A 354 -19.18 11.72 37.42
CA MET A 354 -18.71 13.10 37.35
C MET A 354 -19.63 14.03 38.14
N THR A 355 -19.02 14.98 38.85
CA THR A 355 -19.70 16.02 39.65
C THR A 355 -19.53 17.40 39.04
N VAL A 356 -19.23 17.48 37.74
CA VAL A 356 -19.10 18.80 37.07
C VAL A 356 -20.48 19.25 36.63
N ASP A 357 -20.90 20.41 37.12
CA ASP A 357 -22.16 21.05 36.72
C ASP A 357 -21.95 21.76 35.37
N THR A 358 -22.74 21.37 34.38
CA THR A 358 -22.72 21.95 33.01
C THR A 358 -23.85 22.96 32.79
N SER A 359 -24.69 23.22 33.75
CA SER A 359 -25.85 24.11 33.64
C SER A 359 -25.45 25.53 33.24
N GLN A 360 -24.43 26.07 33.91
CA GLN A 360 -23.90 27.40 33.63
C GLN A 360 -23.34 27.53 32.21
N THR A 361 -22.58 26.52 31.73
CA THR A 361 -22.08 26.50 30.37
C THR A 361 -23.23 26.42 29.34
N ARG A 362 -24.32 25.69 29.62
CA ARG A 362 -25.51 25.64 28.74
C ARG A 362 -26.26 26.97 28.66
N ASP A 363 -26.39 27.68 29.80
CA ASP A 363 -26.98 29.02 29.83
C ASP A 363 -26.14 30.02 29.06
N TRP A 364 -24.82 29.93 29.18
CA TRP A 364 -23.85 30.71 28.42
C TRP A 364 -23.95 30.45 26.91
N ILE A 365 -24.07 29.16 26.46
CA ILE A 365 -24.30 28.81 25.05
C ILE A 365 -25.59 29.46 24.52
N ARG A 366 -26.67 29.41 25.30
CA ARG A 366 -27.96 30.04 24.90
C ARG A 366 -27.82 31.56 24.75
N TRP A 367 -27.12 32.21 25.68
CA TRP A 367 -26.89 33.65 25.63
C TRP A 367 -26.10 34.05 24.37
N TRP A 368 -25.02 33.32 24.03
CA TRP A 368 -24.24 33.62 22.83
C TRP A 368 -25.04 33.42 21.53
N ARG A 369 -25.85 32.39 21.44
CA ARG A 369 -26.77 32.24 20.28
C ARG A 369 -27.71 33.40 20.11
N LEU A 370 -28.27 33.91 21.20
CA LEU A 370 -29.11 35.12 21.18
C LEU A 370 -28.31 36.35 20.77
N ARG A 371 -27.07 36.49 21.27
CA ARG A 371 -26.23 37.64 20.93
C ARG A 371 -25.85 37.67 19.45
N VAL A 372 -25.52 36.52 18.83
CA VAL A 372 -25.29 36.44 17.36
C VAL A 372 -26.50 36.99 16.59
N ASN A 373 -27.71 36.55 16.90
CA ASN A 373 -28.91 37.04 16.25
C ASN A 373 -29.11 38.53 16.47
N GLN A 374 -28.80 39.05 17.66
CA GLN A 374 -28.88 40.46 17.99
C GLN A 374 -27.87 41.28 17.15
N VAL A 375 -26.63 40.85 17.03
CA VAL A 375 -25.59 41.50 16.19
C VAL A 375 -26.05 41.55 14.74
N THR A 376 -26.64 40.46 14.20
CA THR A 376 -27.21 40.46 12.85
C THR A 376 -28.29 41.55 12.70
N SER A 377 -29.22 41.65 13.65
CA SER A 377 -30.27 42.71 13.61
C SER A 377 -29.70 44.12 13.80
N GLU A 378 -28.65 44.28 14.59
CA GLU A 378 -27.94 45.55 14.76
C GLU A 378 -27.23 45.99 13.46
N MET A 379 -26.66 45.04 12.68
CA MET A 379 -26.14 45.35 11.33
C MET A 379 -27.23 45.72 10.35
N GLU A 380 -28.34 44.97 10.30
CA GLU A 380 -29.52 45.29 9.45
C GLU A 380 -30.06 46.69 9.71
N SER A 381 -30.07 47.12 10.98
CA SER A 381 -30.52 48.44 11.38
C SER A 381 -29.46 49.55 11.22
N GLY A 382 -28.23 49.20 10.87
CA GLY A 382 -27.11 50.13 10.75
C GLY A 382 -26.55 50.62 12.08
N THR A 383 -26.93 50.00 13.22
CA THR A 383 -26.44 50.37 14.56
C THR A 383 -25.10 49.70 14.92
N CYS A 384 -24.72 48.62 14.22
CA CYS A 384 -23.45 47.97 14.31
C CYS A 384 -22.75 47.98 12.94
N SER A 385 -21.49 48.38 12.88
CA SER A 385 -20.70 48.29 11.63
C SER A 385 -20.28 46.84 11.35
N PRO A 386 -20.09 46.46 10.09
CA PRO A 386 -19.60 45.13 9.73
C PRO A 386 -18.26 44.77 10.41
N SER A 387 -17.32 45.72 10.50
CA SER A 387 -16.05 45.52 11.22
C SER A 387 -16.27 45.21 12.70
N ALA A 388 -17.14 45.97 13.37
CA ALA A 388 -17.45 45.73 14.78
C ALA A 388 -18.14 44.36 15.00
N ALA A 389 -18.96 43.91 14.06
CA ALA A 389 -19.57 42.59 14.10
C ALA A 389 -18.53 41.45 13.97
N LEU A 390 -17.51 41.62 13.11
CA LEU A 390 -16.40 40.66 12.99
C LEU A 390 -15.54 40.62 14.26
N ASP A 391 -15.28 41.78 14.90
CA ASP A 391 -14.57 41.84 16.19
C ASP A 391 -15.34 41.08 17.27
N GLU A 392 -16.65 41.32 17.35
CA GLU A 392 -17.47 40.62 18.33
C GLU A 392 -17.54 39.12 18.06
N LEU A 393 -17.65 38.70 16.81
CA LEU A 393 -17.58 37.29 16.41
C LEU A 393 -16.28 36.64 16.85
N THR A 394 -15.15 37.32 16.72
CA THR A 394 -13.84 36.87 17.15
C THR A 394 -13.77 36.71 18.67
N ILE A 395 -14.29 37.67 19.43
CA ILE A 395 -14.38 37.60 20.90
C ILE A 395 -15.24 36.38 21.31
N MET A 396 -16.41 36.18 20.65
CA MET A 396 -17.30 35.06 20.91
C MET A 396 -16.60 33.71 20.66
N SER A 397 -15.90 33.57 19.52
CA SER A 397 -15.19 32.36 19.13
C SER A 397 -14.08 32.00 20.12
N ASN A 398 -13.28 32.99 20.53
CA ASN A 398 -12.22 32.81 21.51
C ASN A 398 -12.77 32.43 22.89
N ALA A 399 -13.85 33.07 23.31
CA ALA A 399 -14.52 32.77 24.59
C ALA A 399 -15.10 31.33 24.56
N CYS A 400 -15.70 30.90 23.45
CA CYS A 400 -16.24 29.54 23.30
C CYS A 400 -15.14 28.46 23.40
N LYS A 401 -14.00 28.69 22.78
CA LYS A 401 -12.83 27.80 22.85
C LYS A 401 -12.21 27.75 24.24
N ALA A 402 -12.12 28.90 24.93
CA ALA A 402 -11.62 28.99 26.30
C ALA A 402 -12.53 28.21 27.26
N GLU A 403 -13.85 28.40 27.17
CA GLU A 403 -14.84 27.67 27.98
C GLU A 403 -14.76 26.16 27.74
N ALA A 404 -14.68 25.71 26.47
CA ALA A 404 -14.53 24.31 26.13
C ALA A 404 -13.26 23.68 26.73
N ARG A 405 -12.14 24.41 26.72
CA ARG A 405 -10.88 23.97 27.35
C ARG A 405 -11.00 23.86 28.87
N SER A 406 -11.62 24.86 29.50
CA SER A 406 -11.86 24.87 30.94
C SER A 406 -12.71 23.70 31.37
N LEU A 407 -13.87 23.53 30.72
CA LEU A 407 -14.82 22.46 30.97
C LEU A 407 -14.16 21.06 30.78
N ALA A 408 -13.39 20.88 29.71
CA ALA A 408 -12.68 19.62 29.45
C ALA A 408 -11.67 19.30 30.55
N ARG A 409 -10.88 20.29 31.00
CA ARG A 409 -9.90 20.14 32.08
C ARG A 409 -10.56 19.82 33.43
N ASP A 410 -11.66 20.47 33.75
CA ASP A 410 -12.38 20.26 35.01
C ASP A 410 -13.06 18.89 35.02
N ALA A 411 -13.62 18.47 33.90
CA ALA A 411 -14.16 17.13 33.75
C ALA A 411 -13.07 16.02 33.86
N LEU A 412 -11.86 16.26 33.32
CA LEU A 412 -10.75 15.32 33.45
C LEU A 412 -10.19 15.26 34.89
N LYS A 413 -10.22 16.36 35.62
CA LYS A 413 -9.84 16.41 37.06
C LYS A 413 -10.87 15.67 37.92
N ALA A 414 -12.16 15.88 37.70
CA ALA A 414 -13.25 15.30 38.48
C ALA A 414 -13.36 13.77 38.39
N LYS A 415 -12.89 13.18 37.34
CA LYS A 415 -13.08 11.73 36.99
C LYS A 415 -12.20 10.74 37.75
N THR A 416 -11.87 10.85 38.99
CA THR A 416 -10.97 10.02 39.84
C THR A 416 -9.55 10.55 40.00
N ALA A 417 -9.22 10.96 41.22
CA ALA A 417 -8.00 11.67 41.59
C ALA A 417 -6.68 10.92 41.23
N ARG A 418 -6.64 9.60 41.34
CA ARG A 418 -5.40 8.81 41.09
C ARG A 418 -4.85 8.87 39.67
N ARG A 419 -5.66 9.24 38.67
CA ARG A 419 -5.28 9.23 37.26
C ARG A 419 -5.56 10.54 36.52
N ALA A 420 -6.01 11.56 37.24
CA ALA A 420 -6.32 12.87 36.65
C ALA A 420 -5.08 13.52 36.03
N ALA A 421 -3.93 13.45 36.67
CA ALA A 421 -2.69 14.01 36.17
C ALA A 421 -2.24 13.37 34.82
N SER A 422 -2.37 12.05 34.69
CA SER A 422 -2.00 11.36 33.46
C SER A 422 -2.95 11.70 32.29
N ARG A 423 -4.24 11.84 32.54
CA ARG A 423 -5.24 12.26 31.54
C ARG A 423 -5.02 13.70 31.11
N LEU A 424 -4.74 14.59 32.05
CA LEU A 424 -4.44 16.00 31.76
C LEU A 424 -3.15 16.12 30.94
N ARG A 425 -2.10 15.36 31.27
CA ARG A 425 -0.86 15.33 30.47
C ARG A 425 -1.18 14.87 29.05
N TYR A 426 -1.88 13.75 28.88
CA TYR A 426 -2.24 13.23 27.56
C TYR A 426 -3.10 14.22 26.76
N PHE A 427 -4.07 14.89 27.42
CA PHE A 427 -4.85 15.95 26.80
C PHE A 427 -3.98 17.13 26.34
N ASN A 428 -3.10 17.62 27.21
CA ASN A 428 -2.20 18.73 26.89
C ASN A 428 -1.17 18.34 25.81
N ASP A 429 -0.64 17.11 25.82
CA ASP A 429 0.30 16.64 24.81
C ASP A 429 -0.35 16.51 23.44
N ARG A 430 -1.60 16.05 23.38
CA ARG A 430 -2.37 16.06 22.13
C ARG A 430 -2.62 17.49 21.61
N GLN A 431 -2.87 18.41 22.51
CA GLN A 431 -3.01 19.81 22.16
C GLN A 431 -1.70 20.36 21.57
N ARG A 432 -0.56 20.11 22.19
CA ARG A 432 0.77 20.52 21.71
C ARG A 432 1.18 19.81 20.42
N SER A 433 0.98 18.50 20.31
CA SER A 433 1.38 17.73 19.11
C SER A 433 0.64 18.15 17.84
N ARG A 434 -0.53 18.75 17.96
CA ARG A 434 -1.29 19.32 16.85
C ARG A 434 -0.89 20.76 16.53
N SER A 435 -0.39 21.51 17.51
CA SER A 435 0.05 22.89 17.29
C SER A 435 1.36 23.01 16.50
N GLY A 436 2.19 21.94 16.49
CA GLY A 436 3.47 21.93 15.76
C GLY A 436 3.40 21.49 14.29
N LYS A 437 2.24 21.19 13.72
CA LYS A 437 2.11 20.87 12.31
C LYS A 437 1.64 22.11 11.56
N ALA A 438 2.58 22.90 11.07
CA ALA A 438 2.33 23.89 10.05
C ALA A 438 1.72 23.19 8.82
N TYR A 439 0.48 23.48 8.52
CA TYR A 439 -0.12 23.09 7.25
C TYR A 439 0.35 24.11 6.21
N GLY A 440 1.04 23.63 5.18
CA GLY A 440 1.48 24.46 4.05
C GLY A 440 0.30 24.83 3.16
N GLY A 441 -0.45 25.84 3.56
CA GLY A 441 -1.56 26.42 2.80
C GLY A 441 -2.29 27.45 3.66
N LEU A 442 -2.80 28.50 3.01
CA LEU A 442 -3.47 29.62 3.67
C LEU A 442 -4.66 29.23 4.54
N TRP A 443 -5.31 28.12 4.21
CA TRP A 443 -6.65 27.78 4.67
C TRP A 443 -6.74 26.31 5.10
N ALA A 444 -5.78 25.81 5.82
CA ALA A 444 -5.87 24.51 6.47
C ALA A 444 -6.81 24.54 7.69
N LEU A 445 -7.94 25.18 7.55
CA LEU A 445 -9.07 24.99 8.43
C LEU A 445 -9.65 23.60 8.16
N ASP A 446 -10.04 22.96 9.26
CA ASP A 446 -10.50 21.58 9.25
C ASP A 446 -11.66 21.39 8.27
N ASN A 447 -11.44 20.60 7.25
CA ASN A 447 -12.42 20.29 6.19
C ASN A 447 -13.60 19.40 6.70
N THR A 448 -13.82 19.32 8.00
CA THR A 448 -14.87 18.51 8.61
C THR A 448 -16.20 19.26 8.83
N SER A 449 -16.18 20.58 8.65
CA SER A 449 -17.40 21.37 8.70
C SER A 449 -18.30 21.10 7.51
N ARG A 450 -19.60 20.90 7.75
CA ARG A 450 -20.63 20.72 6.71
C ARG A 450 -21.24 22.03 6.24
N TYR A 451 -21.04 23.12 6.97
CA TYR A 451 -21.74 24.39 6.80
C TYR A 451 -20.80 25.58 6.57
N TYR A 452 -19.48 25.35 6.66
CA TYR A 452 -18.48 26.40 6.60
C TYR A 452 -17.53 26.17 5.42
N ASP A 453 -17.42 27.14 4.56
CA ASP A 453 -16.40 27.18 3.51
C ASP A 453 -15.18 27.96 4.01
N ALA A 454 -14.19 27.26 4.50
CA ALA A 454 -12.94 27.85 4.98
C ALA A 454 -12.18 28.65 3.90
N THR A 455 -12.53 28.45 2.62
CA THR A 455 -11.85 29.11 1.50
C THR A 455 -12.39 30.52 1.25
N SER A 456 -13.49 30.90 1.89
CA SER A 456 -14.17 32.18 1.68
C SER A 456 -14.25 33.04 2.94
N THR A 457 -13.62 32.65 4.05
CA THR A 457 -13.70 33.40 5.32
C THR A 457 -12.96 34.74 5.27
N ILE A 458 -13.55 35.73 5.91
CA ILE A 458 -12.96 37.06 6.14
C ILE A 458 -12.10 37.03 7.42
N CYS A 459 -12.63 36.43 8.50
CA CYS A 459 -11.98 36.32 9.80
C CYS A 459 -10.95 35.20 9.85
N VAL A 460 -9.73 35.46 9.47
CA VAL A 460 -8.68 34.44 9.51
C VAL A 460 -7.86 34.47 10.80
N ASN A 461 -7.67 35.60 11.42
CA ASN A 461 -6.95 35.75 12.66
C ASN A 461 -7.02 37.20 13.16
N ALA A 462 -7.68 37.42 14.28
CA ALA A 462 -7.80 38.77 14.85
C ALA A 462 -6.45 39.33 15.34
N ASP A 463 -5.52 38.48 15.73
CA ASP A 463 -4.24 38.88 16.32
C ASP A 463 -3.08 38.96 15.31
N SER A 464 -3.34 38.69 14.04
CA SER A 464 -2.29 38.67 13.02
C SER A 464 -2.67 39.50 11.81
N PRO A 465 -1.96 40.59 11.53
CA PRO A 465 -2.01 41.24 10.23
C PRO A 465 -1.79 40.18 9.15
N GLY A 466 -2.48 40.27 8.00
CA GLY A 466 -2.52 39.26 6.93
C GLY A 466 -1.21 38.59 6.53
N ALA A 467 -0.07 39.15 6.92
CA ALA A 467 1.26 38.59 6.69
C ALA A 467 1.58 37.32 7.50
N SER A 468 0.94 37.08 8.64
CA SER A 468 1.20 35.87 9.45
C SER A 468 0.38 34.66 8.99
N VAL A 469 -0.55 34.82 8.09
CA VAL A 469 -1.27 33.73 7.42
C VAL A 469 -0.36 33.06 6.37
N ILE A 470 0.67 33.74 5.92
CA ILE A 470 1.59 33.32 4.87
C ILE A 470 2.95 32.96 5.49
N GLY A 471 3.02 31.84 6.19
CA GLY A 471 4.28 31.14 6.43
C GLY A 471 5.35 31.90 7.21
N SER A 472 5.03 32.61 8.28
CA SER A 472 6.02 32.90 9.29
C SER A 472 6.18 31.68 10.21
N ASP A 473 7.40 31.17 10.34
CA ASP A 473 7.81 30.09 11.25
C ASP A 473 7.63 30.43 12.74
N ASP A 474 6.97 31.52 13.06
CA ASP A 474 6.78 31.99 14.42
C ASP A 474 5.49 31.47 15.05
N GLU A 475 5.60 31.01 16.25
CA GLU A 475 4.71 30.28 17.17
C GLU A 475 3.32 30.91 17.44
N THR A 476 2.69 31.58 16.51
CA THR A 476 1.42 32.26 16.70
C THR A 476 0.25 31.60 15.99
N PRO A 477 -0.86 31.83 16.40
CA PRO A 477 -1.81 31.15 17.26
C PRO A 477 -2.68 30.17 16.49
N PHE A 478 -2.16 29.00 16.17
CA PHE A 478 -2.94 27.84 15.74
C PHE A 478 -4.06 27.50 16.75
N ASP A 479 -3.98 28.04 17.96
CA ASP A 479 -4.97 27.88 19.01
C ASP A 479 -6.30 28.59 18.71
N ALA A 480 -6.30 29.68 17.96
CA ALA A 480 -7.52 30.40 17.56
C ALA A 480 -8.34 29.64 16.48
N MET A 481 -7.69 28.84 15.65
CA MET A 481 -8.31 28.12 14.56
C MET A 481 -8.84 26.71 14.93
N ARG A 482 -8.60 26.22 16.14
CA ARG A 482 -9.09 24.91 16.56
C ARG A 482 -10.54 24.95 16.93
N SER A 483 -11.34 24.15 16.22
CA SER A 483 -12.76 23.98 16.57
C SER A 483 -12.92 23.26 17.91
N VAL A 484 -13.99 23.55 18.61
CA VAL A 484 -14.40 22.86 19.84
C VAL A 484 -14.65 21.37 19.60
N ALA A 485 -14.97 20.97 18.37
CA ALA A 485 -15.10 19.57 17.96
C ALA A 485 -13.79 18.79 18.17
N HIS A 486 -12.63 19.40 17.88
CA HIS A 486 -11.33 18.80 18.17
C HIS A 486 -11.06 18.68 19.68
N LEU A 487 -11.41 19.72 20.43
CA LEU A 487 -11.29 19.68 21.90
C LEU A 487 -12.16 18.57 22.50
N LEU A 488 -13.38 18.38 21.98
CA LEU A 488 -14.27 17.28 22.36
C LEU A 488 -13.64 15.91 22.04
N SER A 489 -13.09 15.75 20.84
CA SER A 489 -12.39 14.51 20.43
C SER A 489 -11.20 14.19 21.34
N ASP A 490 -10.39 15.20 21.68
CA ASP A 490 -9.25 15.06 22.57
C ASP A 490 -9.67 14.77 24.01
N TYR A 491 -10.75 15.39 24.48
CA TYR A 491 -11.36 15.06 25.76
C TYR A 491 -11.83 13.60 25.82
N VAL A 492 -12.58 13.13 24.82
CA VAL A 492 -13.07 11.75 24.76
C VAL A 492 -11.91 10.75 24.73
N SER A 493 -10.88 11.01 23.92
CA SER A 493 -9.68 10.18 23.84
C SER A 493 -8.92 10.13 25.16
N SER A 494 -8.74 11.29 25.81
CA SER A 494 -8.06 11.41 27.08
C SER A 494 -8.84 10.75 28.23
N SER A 495 -10.16 10.81 28.18
CA SER A 495 -11.02 10.14 29.16
C SER A 495 -10.94 8.61 29.09
N ARG A 496 -10.63 8.04 27.92
CA ARG A 496 -10.48 6.58 27.65
C ARG A 496 -9.04 6.07 27.78
N TYR A 497 -8.06 6.96 27.84
CA TYR A 497 -6.63 6.63 27.77
C TYR A 497 -6.15 5.58 28.78
N VAL A 498 -6.86 5.39 29.88
CA VAL A 498 -6.50 4.47 30.97
C VAL A 498 -7.00 3.03 30.74
N GLU A 499 -7.94 2.81 29.84
CA GLU A 499 -8.50 1.47 29.59
C GLU A 499 -7.61 0.62 28.67
N SER A 500 -6.80 1.24 27.83
CA SER A 500 -5.97 0.53 26.84
C SER A 500 -4.62 0.04 27.37
N LEU A 501 -4.13 0.54 28.50
CA LEU A 501 -2.83 0.14 29.06
C LEU A 501 -2.85 -1.22 29.79
N ASN A 502 -4.02 -1.80 30.07
CA ASN A 502 -4.14 -3.06 30.78
C ASN A 502 -4.27 -4.29 29.87
N SER A 503 -4.26 -4.14 28.54
CA SER A 503 -4.50 -5.25 27.60
C SER A 503 -3.28 -5.77 26.84
N SER A 504 -2.06 -5.29 27.14
CA SER A 504 -0.86 -5.70 26.41
C SER A 504 0.20 -6.38 27.28
N ALA A 505 -0.19 -7.43 28.00
CA ALA A 505 0.76 -8.33 28.66
C ALA A 505 0.34 -9.78 28.43
N GLY A 506 1.08 -10.48 27.58
CA GLY A 506 1.06 -11.95 27.53
C GLY A 506 0.89 -12.57 26.13
N GLY A 507 1.93 -13.27 25.69
CA GLY A 507 1.81 -14.24 24.60
C GLY A 507 3.07 -14.47 23.77
N GLU A 508 3.98 -15.32 24.25
CA GLU A 508 5.07 -15.88 23.43
C GLU A 508 4.62 -17.22 22.81
N SER A 509 5.08 -17.51 21.60
CA SER A 509 4.91 -18.80 20.91
C SER A 509 6.22 -19.40 20.41
N ILE A 510 6.35 -20.69 20.63
CA ILE A 510 7.52 -21.52 20.33
C ILE A 510 7.24 -22.37 19.09
N PHE A 511 8.18 -22.48 18.16
CA PHE A 511 8.19 -23.46 17.09
C PHE A 511 9.40 -24.38 17.18
N SER A 512 9.15 -25.69 17.02
CA SER A 512 10.15 -26.74 16.93
C SER A 512 9.97 -27.51 15.63
N SER A 513 11.08 -27.78 14.91
CA SER A 513 11.12 -28.57 13.68
C SER A 513 12.05 -29.78 13.83
N GLY A 514 11.60 -30.92 13.37
CA GLY A 514 12.38 -32.15 13.30
C GLY A 514 12.79 -32.48 11.87
N SER A 515 13.98 -33.00 11.69
CA SER A 515 14.58 -33.35 10.40
C SER A 515 14.98 -34.82 10.34
N GLY A 516 14.64 -35.50 9.23
CA GLY A 516 15.13 -36.83 8.86
C GLY A 516 16.24 -36.74 7.81
N SER A 517 17.19 -37.61 7.87
CA SER A 517 18.41 -37.60 7.04
C SER A 517 18.38 -38.61 5.89
N SER A 518 18.75 -38.15 4.69
CA SER A 518 18.97 -38.96 3.48
C SER A 518 20.47 -39.15 3.18
N VAL A 519 20.82 -40.29 2.58
CA VAL A 519 22.20 -40.64 2.25
C VAL A 519 22.44 -40.53 0.74
N THR A 520 23.44 -39.75 0.35
CA THR A 520 23.83 -39.51 -1.04
C THR A 520 25.28 -39.95 -1.28
N GLY A 521 25.52 -40.62 -2.40
CA GLY A 521 26.87 -40.94 -2.92
C GLY A 521 27.19 -42.44 -3.05
N TYR A 522 28.12 -42.74 -3.92
CA TYR A 522 28.75 -44.06 -4.09
C TYR A 522 29.97 -44.16 -3.17
N GLY A 523 30.23 -45.34 -2.60
CA GLY A 523 31.36 -45.53 -1.68
C GLY A 523 32.70 -45.12 -2.29
N SER A 524 33.61 -44.64 -1.47
CA SER A 524 34.88 -44.02 -1.85
C SER A 524 35.87 -44.90 -2.66
N GLY A 525 35.47 -46.15 -2.97
CA GLY A 525 36.30 -47.09 -3.76
C GLY A 525 35.87 -47.34 -5.20
N SER A 526 34.68 -46.89 -5.62
CA SER A 526 34.11 -47.24 -6.93
C SER A 526 34.56 -46.34 -8.09
N GLY A 527 35.10 -45.16 -7.81
CA GLY A 527 35.45 -44.15 -8.83
C GLY A 527 34.28 -43.66 -9.68
N PHE A 528 33.04 -44.09 -9.40
CA PHE A 528 31.85 -43.75 -10.12
C PHE A 528 31.23 -42.45 -9.57
N SER A 529 30.91 -41.50 -10.47
CA SER A 529 30.41 -40.17 -10.13
C SER A 529 29.03 -39.88 -10.72
N GLY A 530 28.30 -40.88 -11.18
CA GLY A 530 26.96 -40.76 -11.75
C GLY A 530 25.94 -40.17 -10.74
N ALA A 531 25.00 -39.38 -11.23
CA ALA A 531 23.97 -38.80 -10.40
C ALA A 531 22.92 -39.84 -9.97
N GLY A 532 22.51 -39.82 -8.72
CA GLY A 532 21.49 -40.69 -8.16
C GLY A 532 21.45 -40.71 -6.65
N SER A 533 20.33 -41.11 -6.09
CA SER A 533 20.14 -41.28 -4.65
C SER A 533 19.28 -42.49 -4.33
N SER A 534 19.46 -43.06 -3.15
CA SER A 534 18.62 -44.11 -2.62
C SER A 534 18.15 -43.80 -1.21
N SER A 535 16.97 -44.29 -0.85
CA SER A 535 16.38 -44.15 0.46
C SER A 535 15.74 -45.45 0.94
N SER A 536 15.45 -45.57 2.22
CA SER A 536 14.67 -46.66 2.79
C SER A 536 13.21 -46.25 2.86
N PHE A 537 12.30 -47.22 2.71
CA PHE A 537 10.85 -47.05 2.83
C PHE A 537 10.26 -47.95 3.91
#